data_b431947fd55d64d46c7f723c045bbb7b
#
_entry.id   b431947fd55d64d46c7f723c045bbb7b
#
_cell.length_a   1.000
_cell.length_b   1.000
_cell.length_c   1.000
_cell.angle_alpha   90.00
_cell.angle_beta   90.00
_cell.angle_gamma   90.00
#
_symmetry.space_group_name_H-M   'P 1'
#
loop_
_entity.id
_entity.type
_entity.pdbx_description
1 polymer ?
#
loop_
_entity_poly.entity_id
_entity_poly.type
_entity_poly.pdbx_seq_one_letter_code
_entity_poly.pdbx_strand_id
1 'polypeptide(L)'
;MRHTLFLMILLLSLSCTSRSQAKRDSIIDTLSDSLSDSIFPTDTLRLLFVGDLMQHQGQINAARTSTGYDYSTCFTYVKEEIKKADLSIANLEVTLGGKPYKGYPAFSAPDEFLTAIHDAGFNVLVTANNHSLDRGKSGLERTIQLI
;
A
#
# COMPACT_ATOMS: atom_id res chain seq x y z
N MET A 1 5.50 75.35 -17.32
CA MET A 1 4.20 74.70 -17.08
C MET A 1 3.95 73.47 -18.02
N ARG A 2 4.46 73.41 -19.24
CA ARG A 2 4.22 72.31 -20.19
C ARG A 2 4.90 70.96 -19.80
N HIS A 3 6.05 71.03 -19.15
CA HIS A 3 6.80 69.80 -18.77
C HIS A 3 6.23 69.06 -17.54
N THR A 4 5.63 69.78 -16.60
CA THR A 4 4.99 69.17 -15.40
C THR A 4 3.70 68.43 -15.75
N LEU A 5 2.94 68.91 -16.73
CA LEU A 5 1.73 68.23 -17.18
C LEU A 5 2.02 66.90 -17.91
N PHE A 6 3.12 66.84 -18.68
CA PHE A 6 3.52 65.64 -19.40
C PHE A 6 4.00 64.54 -18.45
N LEU A 7 4.71 64.93 -17.38
CA LEU A 7 5.18 63.99 -16.34
C LEU A 7 4.01 63.39 -15.52
N MET A 8 2.98 64.19 -15.23
CA MET A 8 1.78 63.73 -14.51
C MET A 8 0.94 62.73 -15.35
N ILE A 9 0.82 62.92 -16.66
CA ILE A 9 0.12 61.98 -17.55
C ILE A 9 0.87 60.66 -17.66
N LEU A 10 2.21 60.68 -17.69
CA LEU A 10 3.06 59.46 -17.71
C LEU A 10 2.95 58.66 -16.43
N LEU A 11 2.92 59.30 -15.26
CA LEU A 11 2.73 58.65 -13.96
C LEU A 11 1.33 58.04 -13.81
N LEU A 12 0.30 58.63 -14.33
CA LEU A 12 -1.07 58.12 -14.32
C LEU A 12 -1.23 56.89 -15.26
N SER A 13 -0.52 56.84 -16.39
CA SER A 13 -0.54 55.71 -17.29
C SER A 13 0.19 54.48 -16.71
N LEU A 14 1.32 54.69 -16.01
CA LEU A 14 2.03 53.61 -15.35
C LEU A 14 1.25 52.96 -14.18
N SER A 15 0.51 53.83 -13.41
CA SER A 15 -0.29 53.30 -12.29
C SER A 15 -1.55 52.54 -12.74
N CYS A 16 -2.09 52.87 -13.93
CA CYS A 16 -3.23 52.13 -14.49
C CYS A 16 -2.85 50.75 -15.04
N THR A 17 -1.67 50.63 -15.68
CA THR A 17 -1.19 49.34 -16.20
C THR A 17 -0.82 48.35 -15.07
N SER A 18 -0.14 48.82 -14.01
CA SER A 18 0.22 47.97 -12.88
C SER A 18 -1.00 47.44 -12.12
N ARG A 19 -2.05 48.23 -11.97
CA ARG A 19 -3.28 47.81 -11.28
C ARG A 19 -4.09 46.79 -12.09
N SER A 20 -4.07 46.86 -13.41
CA SER A 20 -4.73 45.89 -14.28
C SER A 20 -3.98 44.57 -14.35
N GLN A 21 -2.65 44.62 -14.29
CA GLN A 21 -1.80 43.41 -14.25
C GLN A 21 -2.03 42.64 -12.93
N ALA A 22 -1.89 43.29 -11.79
CA ALA A 22 -2.11 42.68 -10.47
C ALA A 22 -3.51 42.04 -10.33
N LYS A 23 -4.53 42.65 -10.92
CA LYS A 23 -5.89 42.09 -10.91
C LYS A 23 -6.02 40.88 -11.82
N ARG A 24 -5.30 40.79 -12.93
CA ARG A 24 -5.26 39.63 -13.82
C ARG A 24 -4.52 38.46 -13.13
N ASP A 25 -3.36 38.73 -12.54
CA ASP A 25 -2.56 37.72 -11.87
C ASP A 25 -3.34 37.09 -10.68
N SER A 26 -4.02 37.91 -9.88
CA SER A 26 -4.91 37.44 -8.80
C SER A 26 -6.08 36.60 -9.30
N ILE A 27 -6.67 36.91 -10.46
CA ILE A 27 -7.76 36.12 -11.04
C ILE A 27 -7.22 34.78 -11.58
N ILE A 28 -6.05 34.81 -12.20
CA ILE A 28 -5.41 33.59 -12.72
C ILE A 28 -5.02 32.62 -11.56
N ASP A 29 -4.46 33.14 -10.47
CA ASP A 29 -4.12 32.37 -9.29
C ASP A 29 -5.38 31.76 -8.64
N THR A 30 -6.44 32.53 -8.48
CA THR A 30 -7.70 32.04 -7.92
C THR A 30 -8.38 31.00 -8.82
N LEU A 31 -8.31 31.15 -10.13
CA LEU A 31 -8.84 30.18 -11.08
C LEU A 31 -7.98 28.89 -11.13
N SER A 32 -6.65 29.02 -11.02
CA SER A 32 -5.73 27.89 -10.99
C SER A 32 -5.94 27.06 -9.72
N ASP A 33 -6.08 27.69 -8.56
CA ASP A 33 -6.38 26.99 -7.29
C ASP A 33 -7.75 26.31 -7.32
N SER A 34 -8.79 27.00 -7.80
CA SER A 34 -10.13 26.40 -7.90
C SER A 34 -10.20 25.27 -8.95
N LEU A 35 -9.38 25.35 -10.01
CA LEU A 35 -9.32 24.31 -11.04
C LEU A 35 -8.56 23.07 -10.55
N SER A 36 -7.47 23.25 -9.78
CA SER A 36 -6.70 22.15 -9.19
C SER A 36 -7.53 21.33 -8.20
N ASP A 37 -8.32 21.99 -7.36
CA ASP A 37 -9.19 21.31 -6.38
C ASP A 37 -10.41 20.62 -7.00
N SER A 38 -10.89 21.09 -8.17
CA SER A 38 -12.12 20.57 -8.77
C SER A 38 -11.90 19.50 -9.86
N ILE A 39 -10.69 19.45 -10.47
CA ILE A 39 -10.45 18.58 -11.64
C ILE A 39 -9.72 17.31 -11.26
N PHE A 40 -8.94 17.29 -10.19
CA PHE A 40 -8.19 16.13 -9.74
C PHE A 40 -8.26 15.98 -8.22
N PRO A 41 -9.32 15.34 -7.68
CA PRO A 41 -9.29 14.93 -6.31
C PRO A 41 -8.09 13.98 -6.11
N THR A 42 -7.12 14.40 -5.32
CA THR A 42 -5.96 13.58 -5.00
C THR A 42 -6.35 12.59 -3.90
N ASP A 43 -6.80 11.40 -4.28
CA ASP A 43 -6.93 10.30 -3.35
C ASP A 43 -5.53 9.74 -3.03
N THR A 44 -5.24 9.58 -1.77
CA THR A 44 -3.99 8.95 -1.33
C THR A 44 -4.23 7.46 -1.11
N LEU A 45 -3.51 6.61 -1.84
CA LEU A 45 -3.50 5.16 -1.64
C LEU A 45 -2.25 4.75 -0.85
N ARG A 46 -2.46 4.10 0.29
CA ARG A 46 -1.39 3.55 1.12
C ARG A 46 -1.15 2.10 0.76
N LEU A 47 0.02 1.82 0.23
CA LEU A 47 0.46 0.47 -0.10
C LEU A 47 1.50 0.01 0.91
N LEU A 48 1.31 -1.17 1.49
CA LEU A 48 2.28 -1.84 2.32
C LEU A 48 2.82 -3.06 1.58
N PHE A 49 4.13 -3.13 1.42
CA PHE A 49 4.82 -4.31 0.93
C PHE A 49 5.68 -4.88 2.03
N VAL A 50 5.52 -6.17 2.28
CA VAL A 50 6.41 -6.92 3.18
C VAL A 50 7.11 -8.04 2.42
N GLY A 51 8.10 -8.65 3.03
CA GLY A 51 8.83 -9.79 2.48
C GLY A 51 8.07 -11.11 2.63
N ASP A 52 8.82 -12.16 2.99
CA ASP A 52 8.36 -13.53 2.96
C ASP A 52 7.55 -13.90 4.20
N LEU A 53 6.34 -14.37 3.97
CA LEU A 53 5.55 -15.09 4.96
C LEU A 53 5.91 -16.58 4.85
N MET A 54 6.86 -16.96 5.67
CA MET A 54 7.46 -18.32 5.68
C MET A 54 7.45 -18.89 7.09
N GLN A 55 7.46 -20.21 7.22
CA GLN A 55 7.65 -20.87 8.49
C GLN A 55 8.50 -22.12 8.36
N HIS A 56 9.46 -22.24 9.26
CA HIS A 56 10.27 -23.44 9.45
C HIS A 56 9.66 -24.40 10.47
N GLN A 57 10.25 -25.58 10.61
CA GLN A 57 9.74 -26.64 11.50
C GLN A 57 9.58 -26.16 12.95
N GLY A 58 10.49 -25.29 13.43
CA GLY A 58 10.40 -24.75 14.79
C GLY A 58 9.14 -23.93 15.02
N GLN A 59 8.74 -23.12 14.04
CA GLN A 59 7.52 -22.29 14.10
C GLN A 59 6.25 -23.15 14.02
N ILE A 60 6.25 -24.18 13.15
CA ILE A 60 5.15 -25.14 13.07
C ILE A 60 4.98 -25.86 14.41
N ASN A 61 6.09 -26.29 15.03
CA ASN A 61 6.06 -26.97 16.33
C ASN A 61 5.57 -26.04 17.45
N ALA A 62 6.01 -24.78 17.44
CA ALA A 62 5.59 -23.77 18.43
C ALA A 62 4.10 -23.44 18.35
N ALA A 63 3.52 -23.45 17.13
CA ALA A 63 2.10 -23.21 16.92
C ALA A 63 1.20 -24.40 17.26
N ARG A 64 1.77 -25.59 17.49
CA ARG A 64 1.00 -26.82 17.75
C ARG A 64 0.21 -26.73 19.06
N THR A 65 -1.06 -27.08 18.99
CA THR A 65 -1.97 -27.22 20.15
C THR A 65 -2.45 -28.68 20.28
N SER A 66 -3.29 -28.96 21.26
CA SER A 66 -3.92 -30.27 21.40
C SER A 66 -4.91 -30.62 20.29
N THR A 67 -5.43 -29.62 19.58
CA THR A 67 -6.50 -29.81 18.57
C THR A 67 -6.11 -29.38 17.17
N GLY A 68 -4.96 -28.72 16.98
CA GLY A 68 -4.53 -28.16 15.67
C GLY A 68 -3.33 -27.25 15.81
N TYR A 69 -3.42 -26.06 15.23
CA TYR A 69 -2.36 -25.05 15.26
C TYR A 69 -2.94 -23.70 15.60
N ASP A 70 -2.21 -22.88 16.35
CA ASP A 70 -2.57 -21.51 16.71
C ASP A 70 -1.45 -20.56 16.33
N TYR A 71 -1.73 -19.68 15.38
CA TYR A 71 -0.85 -18.61 14.90
C TYR A 71 -1.36 -17.21 15.29
N SER A 72 -2.35 -17.11 16.17
CA SER A 72 -3.01 -15.85 16.52
C SER A 72 -2.05 -14.78 17.04
N THR A 73 -0.94 -15.18 17.67
CA THR A 73 0.06 -14.26 18.22
C THR A 73 1.17 -13.86 17.25
N CYS A 74 1.29 -14.51 16.09
CA CYS A 74 2.41 -14.29 15.16
C CYS A 74 2.52 -12.84 14.68
N PHE A 75 1.40 -12.16 14.50
CA PHE A 75 1.33 -10.81 13.95
C PHE A 75 0.97 -9.73 14.98
N THR A 76 0.93 -10.05 16.26
CA THR A 76 0.43 -9.16 17.34
C THR A 76 1.06 -7.77 17.29
N TYR A 77 2.37 -7.67 17.07
CA TYR A 77 3.09 -6.40 17.11
C TYR A 77 3.06 -5.59 15.80
N VAL A 78 2.63 -6.20 14.70
CA VAL A 78 2.63 -5.56 13.37
C VAL A 78 1.23 -5.41 12.77
N LYS A 79 0.24 -6.08 13.33
CA LYS A 79 -1.15 -6.11 12.84
C LYS A 79 -1.75 -4.73 12.64
N GLU A 80 -1.53 -3.81 13.58
CA GLU A 80 -2.07 -2.45 13.51
C GLU A 80 -1.42 -1.63 12.38
N GLU A 81 -0.13 -1.86 12.08
CA GLU A 81 0.54 -1.22 10.95
C GLU A 81 0.05 -1.79 9.61
N ILE A 82 -0.14 -3.11 9.54
CA ILE A 82 -0.66 -3.78 8.34
C ILE A 82 -2.04 -3.22 7.99
N LYS A 83 -2.92 -3.08 8.97
CA LYS A 83 -4.30 -2.60 8.80
C LYS A 83 -4.44 -1.12 8.44
N LYS A 84 -3.39 -0.32 8.59
CA LYS A 84 -3.41 1.09 8.16
C LYS A 84 -3.28 1.26 6.65
N ALA A 85 -2.83 0.24 5.94
CA ALA A 85 -2.69 0.26 4.50
C ALA A 85 -4.01 -0.07 3.79
N ASP A 86 -4.24 0.56 2.65
CA ASP A 86 -5.37 0.24 1.78
C ASP A 86 -5.16 -1.08 1.06
N LEU A 87 -3.88 -1.38 0.70
CA LEU A 87 -3.43 -2.68 0.20
C LEU A 87 -2.17 -3.14 0.92
N SER A 88 -2.24 -4.32 1.53
CA SER A 88 -1.13 -4.99 2.21
C SER A 88 -0.75 -6.25 1.45
N ILE A 89 0.46 -6.24 0.90
CA ILE A 89 0.98 -7.22 -0.04
C ILE A 89 2.13 -7.98 0.59
N ALA A 90 2.10 -9.31 0.55
CA ALA A 90 3.16 -10.17 1.06
C ALA A 90 3.49 -11.32 0.12
N ASN A 91 4.72 -11.85 0.18
CA ASN A 91 5.12 -13.06 -0.51
C ASN A 91 4.79 -14.27 0.38
N LEU A 92 3.83 -15.09 -0.02
CA LEU A 92 3.54 -16.36 0.65
C LEU A 92 4.55 -17.42 0.18
N GLU A 93 5.67 -17.54 0.90
CA GLU A 93 6.79 -18.39 0.50
C GLU A 93 6.71 -19.81 1.12
N VAL A 94 5.52 -20.30 1.31
CA VAL A 94 5.21 -21.69 1.68
C VAL A 94 4.03 -22.20 0.88
N THR A 95 3.97 -23.51 0.61
CA THR A 95 2.74 -24.10 0.09
C THR A 95 1.77 -24.42 1.24
N LEU A 96 0.48 -24.39 0.95
CA LEU A 96 -0.58 -24.94 1.78
C LEU A 96 -0.97 -26.33 1.25
N GLY A 97 0.04 -27.20 1.11
CA GLY A 97 -0.06 -28.50 0.44
C GLY A 97 -0.73 -29.60 1.27
N GLY A 98 -1.16 -29.28 2.51
CA GLY A 98 -1.73 -30.24 3.43
C GLY A 98 -0.67 -31.07 4.17
N LYS A 99 -1.13 -32.06 4.93
CA LYS A 99 -0.24 -32.94 5.72
C LYS A 99 0.62 -33.85 4.83
N PRO A 100 1.82 -34.25 5.29
CA PRO A 100 2.46 -33.81 6.51
C PRO A 100 3.00 -32.37 6.39
N TYR A 101 2.81 -31.57 7.45
CA TYR A 101 3.34 -30.22 7.50
C TYR A 101 4.85 -30.26 7.74
N LYS A 102 5.59 -29.40 7.02
CA LYS A 102 7.05 -29.42 6.99
C LYS A 102 7.63 -28.01 6.84
N GLY A 103 8.80 -27.80 7.46
CA GLY A 103 9.74 -26.74 7.10
C GLY A 103 10.65 -27.14 5.94
N TYR A 104 11.82 -26.50 5.86
CA TYR A 104 12.83 -26.76 4.83
C TYR A 104 13.14 -28.27 4.70
N PRO A 105 13.42 -28.81 3.49
CA PRO A 105 13.47 -28.10 2.20
C PRO A 105 12.14 -28.11 1.41
N ALA A 106 11.09 -28.75 1.88
CA ALA A 106 9.83 -28.92 1.16
C ALA A 106 8.68 -28.42 2.04
N PHE A 107 8.49 -27.11 2.03
CA PHE A 107 7.55 -26.43 2.91
C PHE A 107 6.09 -26.83 2.67
N SER A 108 5.38 -27.07 3.77
CA SER A 108 3.92 -27.22 3.79
C SER A 108 3.38 -26.68 5.12
N ALA A 109 2.70 -25.56 5.06
CA ALA A 109 2.12 -24.91 6.24
C ALA A 109 0.74 -25.47 6.59
N PRO A 110 0.36 -25.47 7.90
CA PRO A 110 -1.03 -25.63 8.30
C PRO A 110 -1.91 -24.49 7.76
N ASP A 111 -3.17 -24.78 7.47
CA ASP A 111 -4.12 -23.81 6.93
C ASP A 111 -4.40 -22.67 7.92
N GLU A 112 -4.26 -22.93 9.22
CA GLU A 112 -4.39 -21.95 10.28
C GLU A 112 -3.35 -20.82 10.16
N PHE A 113 -2.22 -21.05 9.48
CA PHE A 113 -1.27 -19.99 9.16
C PHE A 113 -1.85 -18.98 8.16
N LEU A 114 -2.56 -19.45 7.13
CA LEU A 114 -3.27 -18.55 6.20
C LEU A 114 -4.35 -17.73 6.92
N THR A 115 -5.11 -18.37 7.82
CA THR A 115 -6.11 -17.68 8.64
C THR A 115 -5.48 -16.53 9.43
N ALA A 116 -4.34 -16.79 10.07
CA ALA A 116 -3.63 -15.75 10.84
C ALA A 116 -3.07 -14.62 9.95
N ILE A 117 -2.64 -14.91 8.73
CA ILE A 117 -2.22 -13.92 7.72
C ILE A 117 -3.39 -13.01 7.33
N HIS A 118 -4.53 -13.60 7.04
CA HIS A 118 -5.75 -12.86 6.72
C HIS A 118 -6.19 -11.98 7.90
N ASP A 119 -6.23 -12.54 9.11
CA ASP A 119 -6.62 -11.81 10.32
C ASP A 119 -5.64 -10.68 10.68
N ALA A 120 -4.39 -10.79 10.26
CA ALA A 120 -3.41 -9.71 10.39
C ALA A 120 -3.73 -8.51 9.50
N GLY A 121 -4.48 -8.72 8.40
CA GLY A 121 -4.90 -7.65 7.49
C GLY A 121 -4.22 -7.69 6.13
N PHE A 122 -3.47 -8.73 5.79
CA PHE A 122 -2.98 -8.94 4.43
C PHE A 122 -4.12 -9.27 3.49
N ASN A 123 -4.18 -8.56 2.36
CA ASN A 123 -5.24 -8.71 1.37
C ASN A 123 -4.74 -9.06 -0.04
N VAL A 124 -3.41 -9.09 -0.22
CA VAL A 124 -2.78 -9.58 -1.45
C VAL A 124 -1.62 -10.52 -1.10
N LEU A 125 -1.65 -11.75 -1.60
CA LEU A 125 -0.58 -12.73 -1.44
C LEU A 125 0.03 -13.07 -2.79
N VAL A 126 1.34 -12.87 -2.92
CA VAL A 126 2.12 -13.29 -4.08
C VAL A 126 2.60 -14.71 -3.83
N THR A 127 2.42 -15.60 -4.80
CA THR A 127 2.84 -17.01 -4.71
C THR A 127 3.90 -17.40 -5.73
N ALA A 128 4.38 -16.45 -6.54
CA ALA A 128 5.41 -16.66 -7.56
C ALA A 128 6.81 -16.63 -6.93
N ASN A 129 7.23 -17.73 -6.32
CA ASN A 129 8.54 -17.90 -5.67
C ASN A 129 9.08 -19.31 -5.90
N ASN A 130 10.31 -19.57 -5.43
CA ASN A 130 10.99 -20.87 -5.57
C ASN A 130 10.37 -21.99 -4.74
N HIS A 131 9.52 -21.70 -3.76
CA HIS A 131 8.83 -22.67 -2.91
C HIS A 131 7.40 -22.98 -3.34
N SER A 132 6.92 -22.38 -4.42
CA SER A 132 5.55 -22.55 -4.95
C SER A 132 5.22 -24.01 -5.26
N LEU A 133 6.22 -24.80 -5.66
CA LEU A 133 6.08 -26.21 -6.08
C LEU A 133 6.63 -27.23 -5.08
N ASP A 134 6.92 -26.86 -3.84
CA ASP A 134 7.48 -27.76 -2.82
C ASP A 134 6.62 -28.99 -2.55
N ARG A 135 5.33 -28.88 -2.81
CA ARG A 135 4.37 -30.00 -2.71
C ARG A 135 3.82 -30.42 -4.09
N GLY A 136 4.59 -30.12 -5.14
CA GLY A 136 4.21 -30.41 -6.53
C GLY A 136 3.00 -29.61 -7.00
N LYS A 137 2.50 -29.99 -8.17
CA LYS A 137 1.35 -29.32 -8.80
C LYS A 137 0.12 -29.30 -7.91
N SER A 138 -0.21 -30.42 -7.27
CA SER A 138 -1.39 -30.52 -6.39
C SER A 138 -1.29 -29.61 -5.17
N GLY A 139 -0.08 -29.43 -4.62
CA GLY A 139 0.15 -28.49 -3.53
C GLY A 139 -0.04 -27.04 -3.95
N LEU A 140 0.44 -26.66 -5.13
CA LEU A 140 0.23 -25.35 -5.70
C LEU A 140 -1.26 -25.08 -5.98
N GLU A 141 -1.95 -26.01 -6.64
CA GLU A 141 -3.38 -25.88 -6.94
C GLU A 141 -4.20 -25.73 -5.65
N ARG A 142 -3.88 -26.52 -4.61
CA ARG A 142 -4.54 -26.41 -3.31
C ARG A 142 -4.27 -25.02 -2.67
N THR A 143 -3.03 -24.54 -2.73
CA THR A 143 -2.67 -23.22 -2.20
C THR A 143 -3.49 -22.11 -2.86
N ILE A 144 -3.61 -22.13 -4.20
CA ILE A 144 -4.40 -21.17 -4.96
C ILE A 144 -5.91 -21.24 -4.62
N GLN A 145 -6.42 -22.42 -4.32
CA GLN A 145 -7.83 -22.61 -3.97
C GLN A 145 -8.18 -22.10 -2.57
N LEU A 146 -7.17 -22.01 -1.67
CA LEU A 146 -7.37 -21.57 -0.30
C LEU A 146 -7.23 -20.07 -0.13
N ILE A 147 -6.44 -19.39 -0.99
CA ILE A 147 -6.27 -17.93 -1.02
C ILE A 147 -7.51 -17.28 -1.63
#